data_ef9324be5a80373171ae00a2424611d2
#
_entry.id   ef9324be5a80373171ae00a2424611d2
#
_cell.length_a   1.000
_cell.length_b   1.000
_cell.length_c   1.000
_cell.angle_alpha   90.00
_cell.angle_beta   90.00
_cell.angle_gamma   90.00
#
_symmetry.space_group_name_H-M   'P 1'
#
loop_
_entity.id
_entity.type
_entity.pdbx_description
1 polymer ?
#
loop_
_entity_poly.entity_id
_entity_poly.type
_entity_poly.pdbx_seq_one_letter_code
_entity_poly.pdbx_strand_id
1 'polypeptide(L)'
;MVALADNCDGLTESTVHHEVMHALGFPHEHSRPDRDNFLNLDYSTIRDPNQFEKVSMHYWTDDPFQFDMTSVMLYCSMCSSYSPDQPAMTLIDGTIFGTPPRASTVDILEIQVNTLCENLKIRPNSPAGESGVQRN
;
A
#
# COMPACT_ATOMS: atom_id res chain seq x y z
N MET A 1 -4.94 -3.85 -13.25
CA MET A 1 -6.17 -3.29 -13.87
C MET A 1 -7.13 -2.97 -12.75
N VAL A 2 -7.38 -1.69 -12.50
CA VAL A 2 -8.34 -1.25 -11.47
C VAL A 2 -9.74 -1.45 -12.03
N ALA A 3 -10.51 -2.36 -11.46
CA ALA A 3 -11.91 -2.58 -11.82
C ALA A 3 -12.81 -1.84 -10.84
N LEU A 4 -13.19 -0.62 -11.18
CA LEU A 4 -14.32 0.03 -10.51
C LEU A 4 -15.60 -0.71 -10.94
N ALA A 5 -16.44 -1.05 -9.96
CA ALA A 5 -17.71 -1.72 -10.23
C ALA A 5 -18.60 -0.86 -11.15
N ASP A 6 -19.30 -1.51 -12.08
CA ASP A 6 -20.12 -0.84 -13.12
C ASP A 6 -21.33 -0.05 -12.57
N ASN A 7 -21.58 -0.12 -11.26
CA ASN A 7 -22.61 0.65 -10.56
C ASN A 7 -21.99 1.35 -9.36
N CYS A 8 -22.24 2.64 -9.25
CA CYS A 8 -21.74 3.47 -8.14
C CYS A 8 -22.37 3.11 -6.77
N ASP A 9 -23.30 2.17 -6.73
CA ASP A 9 -23.92 1.68 -5.49
C ASP A 9 -22.90 0.86 -4.69
N GLY A 10 -22.30 1.48 -3.68
CA GLY A 10 -21.28 0.88 -2.83
C GLY A 10 -19.87 1.45 -2.97
N LEU A 11 -19.62 2.38 -3.89
CA LEU A 11 -18.38 3.14 -3.94
C LEU A 11 -18.34 4.12 -2.77
N THR A 12 -17.49 3.84 -1.82
CA THR A 12 -17.17 4.78 -0.72
C THR A 12 -15.94 5.62 -1.07
N GLU A 13 -15.76 6.76 -0.42
CA GLU A 13 -14.55 7.56 -0.53
C GLU A 13 -13.30 6.72 -0.24
N SER A 14 -13.37 5.86 0.77
CA SER A 14 -12.31 4.92 1.13
C SER A 14 -11.96 3.98 -0.02
N THR A 15 -12.95 3.38 -0.67
CA THR A 15 -12.74 2.46 -1.80
C THR A 15 -12.05 3.17 -2.97
N VAL A 16 -12.48 4.38 -3.30
CA VAL A 16 -11.87 5.16 -4.38
C VAL A 16 -10.41 5.49 -4.05
N HIS A 17 -10.14 5.94 -2.83
CA HIS A 17 -8.76 6.22 -2.40
C HIS A 17 -7.88 4.98 -2.45
N HIS A 18 -8.38 3.83 -1.98
CA HIS A 18 -7.69 2.54 -2.02
C HIS A 18 -7.27 2.17 -3.45
N GLU A 19 -8.20 2.19 -4.37
CA GLU A 19 -7.93 1.82 -5.77
C GLU A 19 -6.99 2.82 -6.47
N VAL A 20 -7.09 4.11 -6.15
CA VAL A 20 -6.16 5.13 -6.65
C VAL A 20 -4.75 4.86 -6.13
N MET A 21 -4.57 4.52 -4.86
CA MET A 21 -3.25 4.18 -4.31
C MET A 21 -2.66 2.95 -4.99
N HIS A 22 -3.46 1.91 -5.29
CA HIS A 22 -3.01 0.78 -6.09
C HIS A 22 -2.56 1.18 -7.51
N ALA A 23 -3.30 2.09 -8.16
CA ALA A 23 -2.91 2.61 -9.46
C ALA A 23 -1.59 3.41 -9.43
N LEU A 24 -1.24 3.98 -8.29
CA LEU A 24 0.03 4.66 -8.03
C LEU A 24 1.16 3.71 -7.59
N GLY A 25 0.86 2.40 -7.43
CA GLY A 25 1.85 1.36 -7.11
C GLY A 25 1.99 1.03 -5.64
N PHE A 26 1.12 1.54 -4.77
CA PHE A 26 1.16 1.22 -3.33
C PHE A 26 0.58 -0.18 -3.06
N PRO A 27 1.30 -1.05 -2.34
CA PRO A 27 0.79 -2.33 -1.88
C PRO A 27 -0.11 -2.14 -0.65
N HIS A 28 -0.76 -3.24 -0.25
CA HIS A 28 -1.53 -3.24 1.00
C HIS A 28 -0.65 -3.02 2.22
N GLU A 29 -1.15 -2.31 3.21
CA GLU A 29 -0.45 -2.05 4.47
C GLU A 29 -0.20 -3.34 5.25
N HIS A 30 -1.14 -4.29 5.25
CA HIS A 30 -0.96 -5.60 5.86
C HIS A 30 0.01 -6.53 5.10
N SER A 31 0.51 -6.13 3.93
CA SER A 31 1.57 -6.83 3.20
C SER A 31 2.97 -6.29 3.50
N ARG A 32 3.10 -5.32 4.38
CA ARG A 32 4.40 -4.79 4.81
C ARG A 32 5.28 -5.88 5.40
N PRO A 33 6.59 -5.85 5.18
CA PRO A 33 7.52 -6.82 5.77
C PRO A 33 7.52 -6.80 7.30
N ASP A 34 7.27 -5.63 7.91
CA ASP A 34 7.26 -5.40 9.35
C ASP A 34 5.88 -5.57 10.01
N ARG A 35 4.83 -5.90 9.25
CA ARG A 35 3.44 -5.99 9.72
C ARG A 35 3.24 -6.87 10.96
N ASP A 36 4.04 -7.93 11.15
CA ASP A 36 3.89 -8.86 12.28
C ASP A 36 4.27 -8.21 13.62
N ASN A 37 4.86 -7.01 13.61
CA ASN A 37 5.03 -6.21 14.81
C ASN A 37 3.73 -5.52 15.27
N PHE A 38 2.72 -5.47 14.41
CA PHE A 38 1.48 -4.71 14.59
C PHE A 38 0.23 -5.59 14.50
N LEU A 39 0.26 -6.64 13.68
CA LEU A 39 -0.87 -7.49 13.37
C LEU A 39 -0.63 -8.95 13.73
N ASN A 40 -1.68 -9.60 14.26
CA ASN A 40 -1.83 -11.04 14.32
C ASN A 40 -2.75 -11.50 13.18
N LEU A 41 -2.30 -12.48 12.39
CA LEU A 41 -3.09 -13.08 11.31
C LEU A 41 -3.54 -14.48 11.70
N ASP A 42 -4.82 -14.77 11.50
CA ASP A 42 -5.36 -16.11 11.66
C ASP A 42 -5.55 -16.78 10.29
N TYR A 43 -4.53 -17.50 9.85
CA TYR A 43 -4.55 -18.20 8.56
C TYR A 43 -5.62 -19.29 8.47
N SER A 44 -6.21 -19.73 9.59
CA SER A 44 -7.30 -20.69 9.58
C SER A 44 -8.63 -20.08 9.14
N THR A 45 -8.76 -18.76 9.23
CA THR A 45 -9.97 -18.02 8.85
C THR A 45 -9.81 -17.23 7.55
N ILE A 46 -8.59 -17.01 7.07
CA ILE A 46 -8.31 -16.21 5.86
C ILE A 46 -8.80 -16.94 4.60
N ARG A 47 -9.58 -16.25 3.75
CA ARG A 47 -10.12 -16.80 2.50
C ARG A 47 -9.07 -17.00 1.42
N ASP A 48 -8.19 -16.03 1.26
CA ASP A 48 -7.11 -16.05 0.26
C ASP A 48 -5.80 -15.65 0.92
N PRO A 49 -4.98 -16.64 1.34
CA PRO A 49 -3.70 -16.37 1.97
C PRO A 49 -2.72 -15.58 1.10
N ASN A 50 -2.86 -15.65 -0.24
CA ASN A 50 -1.95 -14.94 -1.14
C ASN A 50 -2.08 -13.41 -1.00
N GLN A 51 -3.27 -12.92 -0.61
CA GLN A 51 -3.50 -11.50 -0.33
C GLN A 51 -2.71 -10.99 0.89
N PHE A 52 -2.21 -11.91 1.72
CA PHE A 52 -1.46 -11.63 2.93
C PHE A 52 0.03 -11.96 2.80
N GLU A 53 0.51 -12.23 1.60
CA GLU A 53 1.94 -12.38 1.35
C GLU A 53 2.65 -11.04 1.58
N LYS A 54 3.81 -11.10 2.24
CA LYS A 54 4.62 -9.90 2.45
C LYS A 54 5.30 -9.48 1.17
N VAL A 55 5.25 -8.19 0.87
CA VAL A 55 6.05 -7.62 -0.21
C VAL A 55 7.54 -7.72 0.12
N SER A 56 8.37 -7.76 -0.92
CA SER A 56 9.82 -7.81 -0.76
C SER A 56 10.34 -6.58 -0.02
N MET A 57 11.33 -6.79 0.87
CA MET A 57 12.05 -5.70 1.54
C MET A 57 12.62 -4.66 0.57
N HIS A 58 12.95 -5.08 -0.66
CA HIS A 58 13.46 -4.18 -1.67
C HIS A 58 12.49 -3.06 -2.07
N TYR A 59 11.19 -3.34 -2.03
CA TYR A 59 10.16 -2.31 -2.27
C TYR A 59 9.96 -1.38 -1.09
N TRP A 60 10.42 -1.79 0.11
CA TRP A 60 10.09 -1.13 1.37
C TRP A 60 11.26 -0.41 2.04
N THR A 61 12.50 -0.60 1.52
CA THR A 61 13.70 -0.01 2.11
C THR A 61 13.74 1.51 2.09
N ASP A 62 12.96 2.14 1.22
CA ASP A 62 12.92 3.58 1.03
C ASP A 62 11.66 4.24 1.64
N ASP A 63 10.78 3.44 2.28
CA ASP A 63 9.60 3.99 2.93
C ASP A 63 9.96 4.59 4.30
N PRO A 64 9.88 5.92 4.45
CA PRO A 64 10.22 6.60 5.70
C PRO A 64 9.12 6.51 6.75
N PHE A 65 7.95 5.96 6.40
CA PHE A 65 6.78 5.97 7.26
C PHE A 65 6.67 4.70 8.10
N GLN A 66 6.16 4.86 9.31
CA GLN A 66 5.82 3.74 10.19
C GLN A 66 4.50 3.11 9.74
N PHE A 67 4.24 1.88 10.21
CA PHE A 67 2.99 1.17 9.98
C PHE A 67 1.78 2.03 10.35
N ASP A 68 0.86 2.23 9.39
CA ASP A 68 -0.30 3.09 9.57
C ASP A 68 -1.58 2.27 9.78
N MET A 69 -2.01 2.19 11.04
CA MET A 69 -3.26 1.54 11.42
C MET A 69 -4.52 2.19 10.85
N THR A 70 -4.40 3.39 10.30
CA THR A 70 -5.51 4.17 9.74
C THR A 70 -5.44 4.30 8.23
N SER A 71 -4.49 3.60 7.60
CA SER A 71 -4.34 3.57 6.15
C SER A 71 -5.56 2.93 5.47
N VAL A 72 -6.01 3.52 4.37
CA VAL A 72 -7.02 2.88 3.50
C VAL A 72 -6.49 1.62 2.83
N MET A 73 -5.17 1.42 2.79
CA MET A 73 -4.51 0.22 2.26
C MET A 73 -4.50 -0.94 3.26
N LEU A 74 -5.00 -0.75 4.48
CA LEU A 74 -5.16 -1.79 5.49
C LEU A 74 -6.56 -2.42 5.38
N TYR A 75 -6.63 -3.74 5.16
CA TYR A 75 -7.90 -4.47 5.20
C TYR A 75 -8.49 -4.43 6.61
N CYS A 76 -9.81 -4.43 6.71
CA CYS A 76 -10.47 -4.58 8.01
C CYS A 76 -10.27 -5.99 8.56
N SER A 77 -10.38 -6.13 9.88
CA SER A 77 -10.21 -7.42 10.57
C SER A 77 -11.07 -8.54 10.00
N MET A 78 -12.29 -8.24 9.54
CA MET A 78 -13.28 -9.21 9.06
C MET A 78 -13.32 -9.32 7.53
N CYS A 79 -12.67 -8.40 6.79
CA CYS A 79 -12.86 -8.25 5.34
C CYS A 79 -12.48 -9.49 4.52
N SER A 80 -11.51 -10.26 4.97
CA SER A 80 -11.03 -11.46 4.29
C SER A 80 -11.25 -12.74 5.08
N SER A 81 -12.17 -12.73 6.06
CA SER A 81 -12.50 -13.94 6.83
C SER A 81 -13.56 -14.79 6.15
N TYR A 82 -13.43 -16.14 6.24
CA TYR A 82 -14.51 -17.08 5.95
C TYR A 82 -15.60 -17.03 7.00
N SER A 83 -15.21 -16.78 8.25
CA SER A 83 -16.11 -16.80 9.38
C SER A 83 -16.74 -15.42 9.61
N PRO A 84 -18.04 -15.31 9.81
CA PRO A 84 -18.65 -14.04 10.19
C PRO A 84 -18.28 -13.58 11.61
N ASP A 85 -17.82 -14.52 12.46
CA ASP A 85 -17.60 -14.29 13.90
C ASP A 85 -16.11 -14.29 14.29
N GLN A 86 -15.22 -14.65 13.36
CA GLN A 86 -13.79 -14.74 13.62
C GLN A 86 -13.00 -13.86 12.66
N PRO A 87 -12.16 -12.94 13.15
CA PRO A 87 -11.39 -12.06 12.30
C PRO A 87 -10.28 -12.81 11.57
N ALA A 88 -9.96 -12.35 10.35
CA ALA A 88 -8.77 -12.79 9.61
C ALA A 88 -7.49 -12.19 10.20
N MET A 89 -7.60 -11.00 10.80
CA MET A 89 -6.51 -10.35 11.50
C MET A 89 -7.00 -9.44 12.63
N THR A 90 -6.13 -9.24 13.61
CA THR A 90 -6.33 -8.30 14.72
C THR A 90 -5.05 -7.51 14.97
N LEU A 91 -5.13 -6.46 15.77
CA LEU A 91 -3.92 -5.89 16.37
C LEU A 91 -3.24 -6.90 17.29
N ILE A 92 -1.98 -6.63 17.64
CA ILE A 92 -1.21 -7.48 18.58
C ILE A 92 -1.92 -7.63 19.92
N ASP A 93 -2.65 -6.63 20.37
CA ASP A 93 -3.45 -6.65 21.61
C ASP A 93 -4.82 -7.33 21.46
N GLY A 94 -5.14 -7.87 20.27
CA GLY A 94 -6.41 -8.53 19.97
C GLY A 94 -7.53 -7.58 19.52
N THR A 95 -7.28 -6.28 19.39
CA THR A 95 -8.27 -5.31 18.93
C THR A 95 -8.73 -5.61 17.51
N ILE A 96 -10.05 -5.59 17.30
CA ILE A 96 -10.71 -5.69 15.99
C ILE A 96 -10.92 -4.28 15.43
N PHE A 97 -10.61 -4.08 14.16
CA PHE A 97 -10.71 -2.79 13.49
C PHE A 97 -11.45 -2.88 12.15
N GLY A 98 -12.06 -1.76 11.76
CA GLY A 98 -12.81 -1.59 10.51
C GLY A 98 -11.98 -0.93 9.41
N THR A 99 -12.62 -0.69 8.26
CA THR A 99 -12.03 0.10 7.17
C THR A 99 -12.14 1.59 7.50
N PRO A 100 -11.06 2.38 7.36
CA PRO A 100 -11.13 3.83 7.52
C PRO A 100 -12.06 4.46 6.47
N PRO A 101 -12.74 5.57 6.78
CA PRO A 101 -13.68 6.20 5.84
C PRO A 101 -12.99 6.90 4.65
N ARG A 102 -11.71 7.21 4.76
CA ARG A 102 -10.90 7.93 3.76
C ARG A 102 -9.41 7.71 3.99
N ALA A 103 -8.58 8.11 3.03
CA ALA A 103 -7.13 8.10 3.16
C ALA A 103 -6.67 8.86 4.41
N SER A 104 -5.68 8.30 5.07
CA SER A 104 -5.02 8.89 6.23
C SER A 104 -4.09 10.04 5.83
N THR A 105 -3.56 10.75 6.82
CA THR A 105 -2.52 11.74 6.57
C THR A 105 -1.23 11.08 6.06
N VAL A 106 -0.92 9.88 6.53
CA VAL A 106 0.27 9.12 6.09
C VAL A 106 0.10 8.67 4.63
N ASP A 107 -1.06 8.10 4.26
CA ASP A 107 -1.37 7.77 2.86
C ASP A 107 -1.12 8.96 1.91
N ILE A 108 -1.58 10.15 2.29
CA ILE A 108 -1.40 11.37 1.50
C ILE A 108 0.09 11.76 1.40
N LEU A 109 0.83 11.67 2.50
CA LEU A 109 2.25 11.98 2.52
C LEU A 109 3.07 10.99 1.69
N GLU A 110 2.74 9.71 1.73
CA GLU A 110 3.35 8.67 0.89
C GLU A 110 3.19 8.98 -0.60
N ILE A 111 1.97 9.34 -1.02
CA ILE A 111 1.70 9.76 -2.40
C ILE A 111 2.57 10.96 -2.77
N GLN A 112 2.65 11.98 -1.91
CA GLN A 112 3.42 13.19 -2.15
C GLN A 112 4.93 12.89 -2.27
N VAL A 113 5.49 12.10 -1.35
CA VAL A 113 6.91 11.75 -1.35
C VAL A 113 7.26 10.94 -2.61
N ASN A 114 6.47 9.92 -2.95
CA ASN A 114 6.74 9.10 -4.14
C ASN A 114 6.64 9.92 -5.43
N THR A 115 5.62 10.77 -5.56
CA THR A 115 5.45 11.64 -6.73
C THR A 115 6.62 12.64 -6.86
N LEU A 116 7.10 13.21 -5.75
CA LEU A 116 8.24 14.12 -5.75
C LEU A 116 9.54 13.38 -6.08
N CYS A 117 9.76 12.20 -5.51
CA CYS A 117 10.95 11.39 -5.79
C CYS A 117 11.02 10.93 -7.25
N GLU A 118 9.89 10.54 -7.86
CA GLU A 118 9.85 10.21 -9.27
C GLU A 118 10.17 11.41 -10.16
N ASN A 119 9.63 12.58 -9.86
CA ASN A 119 9.93 13.81 -10.59
C ASN A 119 11.41 14.22 -10.46
N LEU A 120 12.07 13.89 -9.35
CA LEU A 120 13.51 14.12 -9.16
C LEU A 120 14.37 13.07 -9.88
N LYS A 121 13.90 11.84 -10.04
CA LYS A 121 14.58 10.77 -10.79
C LYS A 121 14.51 10.96 -12.31
N ILE A 122 13.56 11.73 -12.83
CA ILE A 122 13.35 12.01 -14.28
C ILE A 122 14.37 13.05 -14.82
N ARG A 123 15.33 13.51 -14.04
CA ARG A 123 16.50 14.21 -14.62
C ARG A 123 17.65 13.20 -14.79
N PRO A 124 17.71 12.44 -15.92
CA PRO A 124 18.95 11.77 -16.24
C PRO A 124 20.00 12.89 -16.44
N ASN A 125 21.10 12.81 -15.71
CA ASN A 125 22.32 13.50 -16.10
C ASN A 125 22.67 12.96 -17.49
N SER A 126 22.30 13.70 -18.53
CA SER A 126 22.87 13.50 -19.84
C SER A 126 24.34 13.80 -19.69
N PRO A 127 25.25 12.85 -19.93
CA PRO A 127 26.67 13.20 -20.00
C PRO A 127 26.80 14.21 -21.13
N ALA A 128 27.35 15.37 -20.80
CA ALA A 128 27.69 16.38 -21.78
C ALA A 128 28.58 15.70 -22.83
N GLY A 129 28.13 15.75 -24.08
CA GLY A 129 28.87 15.18 -25.20
C GLY A 129 30.29 15.70 -25.23
N GLU A 130 31.27 14.82 -25.09
CA GLU A 130 32.63 15.08 -25.46
C GLU A 130 32.67 15.29 -26.98
N SER A 131 32.67 16.55 -27.37
CA SER A 131 32.99 16.93 -28.73
C SER A 131 34.46 16.63 -28.97
N GLY A 132 34.77 15.45 -29.52
CA GLY A 132 36.08 15.12 -30.04
C GLY A 132 36.45 16.07 -31.17
N VAL A 133 37.31 17.06 -30.87
CA VAL A 133 38.01 17.83 -31.88
C VAL A 133 39.29 17.04 -32.22
N GLN A 134 39.23 16.28 -33.32
CA GLN A 134 40.44 15.81 -33.97
C GLN A 134 41.07 17.00 -34.69
N ARG A 135 42.31 17.37 -34.30
CA ARG A 135 43.19 18.23 -35.08
C ARG A 135 44.19 17.35 -35.82
N ASN A 136 44.15 17.49 -37.15
CA ASN A 136 45.25 17.09 -38.01
C ASN A 136 46.43 18.03 -37.85
#